data_20725fc4f0efd30bbd2a964e45d38247
#
_entry.id   20725fc4f0efd30bbd2a964e45d38247
#
_cell.length_a   1.000
_cell.length_b   1.000
_cell.length_c   1.000
_cell.angle_alpha   90.00
_cell.angle_beta   90.00
_cell.angle_gamma   90.00
#
_symmetry.space_group_name_H-M   'P 1'
#
loop_
_entity.id
_entity.type
_entity.pdbx_description
1 polymer ?
#
loop_
_entity_poly.entity_id
_entity_poly.type
_entity_poly.pdbx_seq_one_letter_code
_entity_poly.pdbx_strand_id
1 'polypeptide(L)'
;MQMKEGMGWKACYNDKKGVYGAEVVFQGSWDLYEISGAVFNSLTKNMSSSAAEELIQTGRRLYSHVNDRCGPPYTIVLDDDYADYCPWMGKPKEKEVWSKEMTDAAVELFESEKDNRGQRRKKREQRKKSQ
;
A
#
# COMPACT_ATOMS: atom_id res chain seq x y z
N MET A 1 -10.20 7.46 17.77
CA MET A 1 -9.27 7.03 16.69
C MET A 1 -8.08 6.32 17.30
N GLN A 2 -7.78 5.12 16.84
CA GLN A 2 -6.62 4.34 17.31
C GLN A 2 -5.53 4.38 16.25
N MET A 3 -4.30 4.63 16.68
CA MET A 3 -3.14 4.71 15.80
C MET A 3 -2.08 3.73 16.25
N LYS A 4 -1.42 3.10 15.27
CA LYS A 4 -0.24 2.26 15.48
C LYS A 4 0.81 2.68 14.47
N GLU A 5 2.07 2.61 14.85
CA GLU A 5 3.16 2.90 13.92
C GLU A 5 4.40 2.08 14.27
N GLY A 6 5.20 1.83 13.26
CA GLY A 6 6.47 1.15 13.37
C GLY A 6 7.42 1.62 12.28
N MET A 7 8.50 0.91 12.08
CA MET A 7 9.49 1.27 11.07
C MET A 7 8.92 1.06 9.66
N GLY A 8 8.70 2.17 8.94
CA GLY A 8 8.23 2.16 7.55
C GLY A 8 6.74 1.91 7.38
N TRP A 9 5.95 1.98 8.46
CA TRP A 9 4.50 1.78 8.38
C TRP A 9 3.75 2.55 9.46
N LYS A 10 2.48 2.80 9.18
CA LYS A 10 1.54 3.46 10.08
C LYS A 10 0.15 2.92 9.82
N ALA A 11 -0.62 2.66 10.86
CA ALA A 11 -1.96 2.12 10.74
C ALA A 11 -2.94 2.87 11.64
N CYS A 12 -4.21 2.88 11.25
CA CYS A 12 -5.24 3.64 11.94
C CYS A 12 -6.58 2.90 11.90
N TYR A 13 -7.30 2.97 13.00
CA TYR A 13 -8.72 2.67 13.06
C TYR A 13 -9.48 4.00 13.19
N ASN A 14 -10.25 4.34 12.18
CA ASN A 14 -11.12 5.51 12.19
C ASN A 14 -12.51 5.10 12.69
N ASP A 15 -12.77 5.34 13.96
CA ASP A 15 -14.02 4.96 14.62
C ASP A 15 -15.24 5.73 14.09
N LYS A 16 -15.04 6.95 13.59
CA LYS A 16 -16.12 7.76 13.01
C LYS A 16 -16.67 7.17 11.72
N LYS A 17 -15.81 6.52 10.94
CA LYS A 17 -16.18 5.89 9.67
C LYS A 17 -16.23 4.37 9.77
N GLY A 18 -15.73 3.79 10.85
CA GLY A 18 -15.69 2.34 11.05
C GLY A 18 -14.76 1.62 10.08
N VAL A 19 -13.65 2.25 9.71
CA VAL A 19 -12.71 1.71 8.71
C VAL A 19 -11.29 1.67 9.25
N TYR A 20 -10.51 0.71 8.75
CA TYR A 20 -9.10 0.55 9.08
C TYR A 20 -8.26 0.87 7.84
N GLY A 21 -7.19 1.63 8.05
CA GLY A 21 -6.25 1.96 6.99
C GLY A 21 -4.81 1.83 7.43
N ALA A 22 -3.91 1.70 6.48
CA ALA A 22 -2.49 1.64 6.75
C ALA A 22 -1.67 2.26 5.61
N GLU A 23 -0.52 2.79 5.97
CA GLU A 23 0.46 3.36 5.06
C GLU A 23 1.75 2.55 5.15
N VAL A 24 2.33 2.25 4.00
CA VAL A 24 3.66 1.65 3.87
C VAL A 24 4.56 2.65 3.14
N VAL A 25 5.71 2.96 3.73
CA VAL A 25 6.69 3.89 3.15
C VAL A 25 7.94 3.13 2.76
N PHE A 26 8.42 3.35 1.54
CA PHE A 26 9.64 2.75 1.03
C PHE A 26 10.36 3.70 0.07
N GLN A 27 11.55 4.14 0.44
CA GLN A 27 12.45 4.97 -0.41
C GLN A 27 11.77 6.21 -1.02
N GLY A 28 11.00 6.95 -0.22
CA GLY A 28 10.33 8.15 -0.67
C GLY A 28 9.01 7.92 -1.40
N SER A 29 8.63 6.67 -1.61
CA SER A 29 7.32 6.28 -2.12
C SER A 29 6.46 5.78 -0.97
N TRP A 30 5.13 5.92 -1.08
CA TRP A 30 4.22 5.37 -0.08
C TRP A 30 2.92 4.90 -0.73
N ASP A 31 2.36 3.85 -0.14
CA ASP A 31 1.11 3.25 -0.54
C ASP A 31 0.14 3.25 0.64
N LEU A 32 -1.14 3.49 0.36
CA LEU A 32 -2.19 3.41 1.36
C LEU A 32 -3.09 2.21 1.07
N TYR A 33 -3.48 1.49 2.12
CA TYR A 33 -4.28 0.28 2.03
C TYR A 33 -5.47 0.33 2.99
N GLU A 34 -6.60 -0.21 2.54
CA GLU A 34 -7.65 -0.67 3.44
C GLU A 34 -7.22 -2.00 4.03
N ILE A 35 -7.22 -2.13 5.35
CA ILE A 35 -6.87 -3.36 6.03
C ILE A 35 -8.05 -3.87 6.87
N SER A 36 -8.02 -5.16 7.21
CA SER A 36 -9.01 -5.74 8.11
C SER A 36 -8.69 -5.42 9.58
N GLY A 37 -9.68 -5.55 10.45
CA GLY A 37 -9.47 -5.44 11.89
C GLY A 37 -8.49 -6.49 12.41
N ALA A 38 -8.51 -7.69 11.83
CA ALA A 38 -7.57 -8.76 12.18
C ALA A 38 -6.12 -8.36 11.84
N VAL A 39 -5.89 -7.78 10.68
CA VAL A 39 -4.57 -7.25 10.31
C VAL A 39 -4.15 -6.14 11.25
N PHE A 40 -5.03 -5.18 11.52
CA PHE A 40 -4.75 -4.08 12.45
C PHE A 40 -4.33 -4.61 13.83
N ASN A 41 -5.05 -5.59 14.37
CA ASN A 41 -4.74 -6.18 15.66
C ASN A 41 -3.44 -6.99 15.66
N SER A 42 -3.04 -7.53 14.53
CA SER A 42 -1.80 -8.29 14.36
C SER A 42 -0.56 -7.39 14.25
N LEU A 43 -0.73 -6.13 13.87
CA LEU A 43 0.38 -5.19 13.76
C LEU A 43 0.91 -4.79 15.13
N THR A 44 2.22 -4.96 15.35
CA THR A 44 2.90 -4.60 16.60
C THR A 44 4.11 -3.71 16.30
N LYS A 45 4.42 -2.82 17.23
CA LYS A 45 5.52 -1.86 17.11
C LYS A 45 6.88 -2.55 16.90
N ASN A 46 7.05 -3.74 17.47
CA ASN A 46 8.33 -4.45 17.47
C ASN A 46 8.54 -5.38 16.28
N MET A 47 7.51 -5.56 15.43
CA MET A 47 7.66 -6.43 14.27
C MET A 47 8.54 -5.79 13.19
N SER A 48 9.18 -6.61 12.36
CA SER A 48 9.99 -6.10 11.26
C SER A 48 9.13 -5.33 10.25
N SER A 49 9.75 -4.38 9.55
CA SER A 49 9.06 -3.65 8.49
C SER A 49 8.55 -4.58 7.39
N SER A 50 9.30 -5.62 7.05
CA SER A 50 8.90 -6.63 6.06
C SER A 50 7.65 -7.39 6.49
N ALA A 51 7.56 -7.82 7.76
CA ALA A 51 6.41 -8.53 8.29
C ALA A 51 5.15 -7.65 8.32
N ALA A 52 5.30 -6.39 8.75
CA ALA A 52 4.20 -5.44 8.77
C ALA A 52 3.70 -5.13 7.36
N GLU A 53 4.62 -4.88 6.44
CA GLU A 53 4.32 -4.62 5.03
C GLU A 53 3.56 -5.78 4.39
N GLU A 54 3.98 -7.01 4.64
CA GLU A 54 3.34 -8.22 4.14
C GLU A 54 1.88 -8.32 4.60
N LEU A 55 1.61 -8.05 5.87
CA LEU A 55 0.26 -8.02 6.43
C LEU A 55 -0.59 -6.90 5.81
N ILE A 56 -0.05 -5.70 5.71
CA ILE A 56 -0.75 -4.53 5.18
C ILE A 56 -1.10 -4.73 3.70
N GLN A 57 -0.20 -5.31 2.92
CA GLN A 57 -0.39 -5.54 1.49
C GLN A 57 -1.43 -6.62 1.17
N THR A 58 -1.94 -7.35 2.15
CA THR A 58 -3.10 -8.25 1.95
C THR A 58 -4.39 -7.47 1.72
N GLY A 59 -4.41 -6.19 2.10
CA GLY A 59 -5.57 -5.32 1.94
C GLY A 59 -5.74 -4.77 0.53
N ARG A 60 -6.75 -3.93 0.38
CA ARG A 60 -7.06 -3.24 -0.89
C ARG A 60 -6.25 -1.95 -0.98
N ARG A 61 -5.51 -1.77 -2.06
CA ARG A 61 -4.75 -0.54 -2.29
C ARG A 61 -5.70 0.62 -2.57
N LEU A 62 -5.49 1.76 -1.89
CA LEU A 62 -6.32 2.95 -2.00
C LEU A 62 -5.63 4.10 -2.73
N TYR A 63 -4.30 4.16 -2.64
CA TYR A 63 -3.52 5.31 -3.06
C TYR A 63 -2.06 4.90 -3.17
N SER A 64 -1.37 5.46 -4.14
CA SER A 64 0.06 5.22 -4.29
C SER A 64 0.76 6.50 -4.73
N HIS A 65 1.79 6.91 -4.00
CA HIS A 65 2.70 7.97 -4.43
C HIS A 65 4.03 7.33 -4.80
N VAL A 66 4.40 7.44 -6.05
CA VAL A 66 5.62 6.83 -6.57
C VAL A 66 6.64 7.92 -6.85
N ASN A 67 7.77 7.83 -6.16
CA ASN A 67 8.91 8.70 -6.36
C ASN A 67 10.05 7.85 -6.93
N ASP A 68 10.01 7.68 -8.25
CA ASP A 68 10.99 6.91 -8.98
C ASP A 68 12.09 7.85 -9.50
N ARG A 69 13.34 7.45 -9.33
CA ARG A 69 14.51 8.23 -9.79
C ARG A 69 14.57 8.41 -11.31
N CYS A 70 13.82 7.60 -12.05
CA CYS A 70 13.80 7.60 -13.51
C CYS A 70 12.81 8.60 -14.12
N GLY A 71 12.04 9.35 -13.30
CA GLY A 71 11.06 10.29 -13.79
C GLY A 71 10.50 11.18 -12.68
N PRO A 72 9.58 12.11 -13.02
CA PRO A 72 8.94 12.95 -12.01
C PRO A 72 8.04 12.11 -11.10
N PRO A 73 7.93 12.47 -9.81
CA PRO A 73 7.03 11.76 -8.91
C PRO A 73 5.58 11.90 -9.36
N TYR A 74 4.80 10.84 -9.14
CA TYR A 74 3.39 10.83 -9.51
C TYR A 74 2.53 10.18 -8.44
N THR A 75 1.24 10.50 -8.45
CA THR A 75 0.26 9.98 -7.49
C THR A 75 -0.88 9.31 -8.23
N ILE A 76 -1.25 8.12 -7.80
CA ILE A 76 -2.38 7.36 -8.31
C ILE A 76 -3.41 7.24 -7.19
N VAL A 77 -4.62 7.73 -7.41
CA VAL A 77 -5.72 7.64 -6.46
C VAL A 77 -6.68 6.56 -6.96
N LEU A 78 -6.75 5.45 -6.23
CA LEU A 78 -7.62 4.31 -6.55
C LEU A 78 -8.98 4.41 -5.87
N ASP A 79 -9.02 5.08 -4.70
CA ASP A 79 -10.23 5.34 -3.94
C ASP A 79 -10.19 6.78 -3.46
N ASP A 80 -11.18 7.58 -3.86
CA ASP A 80 -11.24 9.01 -3.49
C ASP A 80 -11.38 9.22 -1.98
N ASP A 81 -11.89 8.22 -1.26
CA ASP A 81 -12.10 8.27 0.18
C ASP A 81 -10.90 7.78 0.99
N TYR A 82 -9.73 7.67 0.38
CA TYR A 82 -8.51 7.19 1.04
C TYR A 82 -8.20 7.91 2.36
N ALA A 83 -8.55 9.19 2.48
CA ALA A 83 -8.33 9.97 3.69
C ALA A 83 -9.22 9.52 4.87
N ASP A 84 -10.33 8.85 4.62
CA ASP A 84 -11.15 8.26 5.69
C ASP A 84 -10.43 7.09 6.35
N TYR A 85 -9.65 6.34 5.58
CA TYR A 85 -8.81 5.22 6.05
C TYR A 85 -7.50 5.71 6.66
N CYS A 86 -6.92 6.75 6.07
CA CYS A 86 -5.64 7.31 6.46
C CYS A 86 -5.77 8.82 6.70
N PRO A 87 -6.33 9.24 7.86
CA PRO A 87 -6.69 10.65 8.10
C PRO A 87 -5.52 11.65 8.11
N TRP A 88 -4.28 11.15 8.26
CA TRP A 88 -3.09 12.01 8.19
C TRP A 88 -2.74 12.43 6.78
N MET A 89 -3.40 11.84 5.77
CA MET A 89 -3.16 12.18 4.38
C MET A 89 -4.09 13.28 3.93
N GLY A 90 -3.53 14.30 3.27
CA GLY A 90 -4.31 15.33 2.61
C GLY A 90 -4.67 14.96 1.18
N LYS A 91 -5.41 15.85 0.50
CA LYS A 91 -5.67 15.69 -0.92
C LYS A 91 -4.37 15.82 -1.72
N PRO A 92 -4.14 14.98 -2.75
CA PRO A 92 -2.95 15.11 -3.58
C PRO A 92 -2.99 16.42 -4.37
N LYS A 93 -1.81 16.97 -4.65
CA LYS A 93 -1.70 18.14 -5.51
C LYS A 93 -2.10 17.77 -6.94
N GLU A 94 -2.86 18.65 -7.60
CA GLU A 94 -3.35 18.40 -8.98
C GLU A 94 -2.25 18.00 -9.96
N LYS A 95 -1.05 18.57 -9.79
CA LYS A 95 0.11 18.26 -10.65
C LYS A 95 0.64 16.83 -10.50
N GLU A 96 0.31 16.16 -9.39
CA GLU A 96 0.77 14.82 -9.05
C GLU A 96 -0.26 13.76 -9.39
N VAL A 97 -1.49 14.15 -9.72
CA VAL A 97 -2.58 13.22 -9.99
C VAL A 97 -2.62 12.90 -11.48
N TRP A 98 -2.63 11.61 -11.78
CA TRP A 98 -2.77 11.14 -13.15
C TRP A 98 -4.22 11.28 -13.63
N SER A 99 -4.41 11.40 -14.94
CA SER A 99 -5.72 11.36 -15.57
C SER A 99 -6.39 10.01 -15.27
N LYS A 100 -7.71 9.94 -15.43
CA LYS A 100 -8.46 8.69 -15.25
C LYS A 100 -7.92 7.56 -16.12
N GLU A 101 -7.59 7.86 -17.39
CA GLU A 101 -7.05 6.87 -18.31
C GLU A 101 -5.70 6.32 -17.83
N MET A 102 -4.82 7.19 -17.37
CA MET A 102 -3.53 6.78 -16.80
C MET A 102 -3.71 5.98 -15.51
N THR A 103 -4.68 6.36 -14.70
CA THR A 103 -5.00 5.65 -13.46
C THR A 103 -5.53 4.24 -13.75
N ASP A 104 -6.44 4.09 -14.69
CA ASP A 104 -6.99 2.79 -15.09
C ASP A 104 -5.90 1.87 -15.66
N ALA A 105 -5.01 2.40 -16.48
CA ALA A 105 -3.87 1.65 -17.00
C ALA A 105 -2.92 1.21 -15.89
N ALA A 106 -2.70 2.07 -14.88
CA ALA A 106 -1.86 1.74 -13.73
C ALA A 106 -2.48 0.67 -12.84
N VAL A 107 -3.80 0.67 -12.67
CA VAL A 107 -4.53 -0.37 -11.94
C VAL A 107 -4.31 -1.74 -12.59
N GLU A 108 -4.47 -1.82 -13.91
CA GLU A 108 -4.18 -3.06 -14.66
C GLU A 108 -2.75 -3.53 -14.46
N LEU A 109 -1.80 -2.60 -14.52
CA LEU A 109 -0.39 -2.91 -14.33
C LEU A 109 -0.10 -3.43 -12.92
N PHE A 110 -0.69 -2.82 -11.89
CA PHE A 110 -0.52 -3.28 -10.50
C PHE A 110 -1.09 -4.66 -10.27
N GLU A 111 -2.27 -4.96 -10.83
CA GLU A 111 -2.87 -6.28 -10.73
C GLU A 111 -2.01 -7.35 -11.46
N SER A 112 -1.51 -6.98 -12.63
CA SER A 112 -0.59 -7.82 -13.41
C SER A 112 0.71 -8.09 -12.64
N GLU A 113 1.27 -7.08 -11.95
CA GLU A 113 2.47 -7.25 -11.13
C GLU A 113 2.25 -8.17 -9.93
N LYS A 114 1.08 -8.12 -9.29
CA LYS A 114 0.73 -9.04 -8.20
C LYS A 114 0.80 -10.48 -8.68
N ASP A 115 0.20 -10.78 -9.82
CA ASP A 115 0.21 -12.11 -10.42
C ASP A 115 1.64 -12.54 -10.79
N ASN A 116 2.42 -11.64 -11.37
CA ASN A 116 3.82 -11.90 -11.74
C ASN A 116 4.71 -12.16 -10.53
N ARG A 117 4.52 -11.44 -9.42
CA ARG A 117 5.26 -11.68 -8.18
C ARG A 117 4.99 -13.08 -7.63
N GLY A 118 3.75 -13.52 -7.64
CA GLY A 118 3.38 -14.87 -7.24
C GLY A 118 4.05 -15.93 -8.11
N GLN A 119 4.06 -15.76 -9.41
CA GLN A 119 4.73 -16.65 -10.35
C GLN A 119 6.25 -16.67 -10.17
N ARG A 120 6.89 -15.54 -9.94
CA ARG A 120 8.32 -15.45 -9.68
C ARG A 120 8.73 -16.19 -8.40
N ARG A 121 7.94 -16.09 -7.33
CA ARG A 121 8.17 -16.83 -6.09
C ARG A 121 8.10 -18.32 -6.31
N LYS A 122 7.09 -18.81 -7.02
CA LYS A 122 6.93 -20.22 -7.37
C LYS A 122 8.12 -20.75 -8.17
N LYS A 123 8.58 -19.99 -9.16
CA LYS A 123 9.76 -20.35 -9.95
C LYS A 123 11.03 -20.43 -9.12
N ARG A 124 11.24 -19.52 -8.18
CA ARG A 124 12.39 -19.54 -7.26
C ARG A 124 12.38 -20.77 -6.35
N GLU A 125 11.24 -21.12 -5.80
CA GLU A 125 11.06 -22.30 -4.96
C GLU A 125 11.34 -23.59 -5.74
N GLN A 126 10.85 -23.68 -6.96
CA GLN A 126 11.13 -24.82 -7.85
C GLN A 126 12.59 -24.96 -8.17
N ARG A 127 13.32 -23.86 -8.42
CA ARG A 127 14.77 -23.89 -8.65
C ARG A 127 15.56 -24.36 -7.44
N LYS A 128 15.17 -23.96 -6.23
CA LYS A 128 15.78 -24.42 -4.99
C LYS A 128 15.55 -25.90 -4.74
N LYS A 129 14.40 -26.45 -5.13
CA LYS A 129 14.07 -27.87 -4.98
C LYS A 129 14.76 -28.76 -6.01
N SER A 130 15.15 -28.24 -7.15
CA SER A 130 15.85 -28.98 -8.20
C SER A 130 17.37 -28.95 -8.08
N GLN A 131 17.90 -28.27 -7.11
CA GLN A 131 19.32 -28.26 -6.74
C GLN A 131 19.56 -29.14 -5.50
#